data_4d5ab50e58c91ee6338c93d36b7aca54
#
_entry.id   4d5ab50e58c91ee6338c93d36b7aca54
#
_cell.length_a   1.000
_cell.length_b   1.000
_cell.length_c   1.000
_cell.angle_alpha   90.00
_cell.angle_beta   90.00
_cell.angle_gamma   90.00
#
_symmetry.space_group_name_H-M   'P 1'
#
loop_
_entity.id
_entity.type
_entity.pdbx_description
1 polymer ?
#
loop_
_entity_poly.entity_id
_entity_poly.type
_entity_poly.pdbx_seq_one_letter_code
_entity_poly.pdbx_strand_id
1 'polypeptide(L)'
;MIPLIIAGALTGALAYTFMGQNLVSSSEAKRLIKEGKIKKVIDVRTITEYRAGHYPRALHIPVNKMDEKTTTELPKKGLLVYCNTGQRARFAAETLEELGFEDVYYIAGHYSSLL
;
A
#
# COMPACT_ATOMS: atom_id res chain seq x y z
N MET A 1 11.54 -11.30 23.87
CA MET A 1 12.42 -12.29 23.35
C MET A 1 11.75 -13.28 22.47
N ILE A 2 10.68 -13.81 22.93
CA ILE A 2 9.89 -14.71 22.10
C ILE A 2 9.57 -14.12 20.74
N PRO A 3 9.21 -12.84 20.63
CA PRO A 3 8.93 -12.25 19.31
C PRO A 3 10.06 -12.38 18.30
N LEU A 4 11.29 -12.38 18.76
CA LEU A 4 12.40 -12.53 17.83
C LEU A 4 12.43 -13.91 17.21
N ILE A 5 12.13 -14.93 18.00
CA ILE A 5 12.11 -16.28 17.51
C ILE A 5 10.99 -16.45 16.50
N ILE A 6 9.82 -15.90 16.79
CA ILE A 6 8.69 -15.97 15.89
C ILE A 6 9.00 -15.24 14.59
N ALA A 7 9.57 -14.05 14.69
CA ALA A 7 9.94 -13.29 13.51
C ALA A 7 10.95 -14.05 12.66
N GLY A 8 11.86 -14.78 13.29
CA GLY A 8 12.84 -15.55 12.56
C GLY A 8 12.25 -16.73 11.82
N ALA A 9 11.05 -17.17 12.18
CA ALA A 9 10.38 -18.25 11.48
C ALA A 9 9.69 -17.80 10.22
N LEU A 10 9.49 -16.47 10.03
CA LEU A 10 8.87 -15.92 8.83
C LEU A 10 9.93 -15.67 7.79
N THR A 11 9.54 -15.82 6.53
CA THR A 11 10.43 -15.39 5.44
C THR A 11 10.57 -13.88 5.51
N GLY A 12 11.65 -13.35 4.98
CA GLY A 12 11.88 -11.91 4.98
C GLY A 12 10.72 -11.12 4.38
N ALA A 13 10.17 -11.62 3.26
CA ALA A 13 9.08 -10.92 2.59
C ALA A 13 7.81 -10.87 3.44
N LEU A 14 7.45 -12.00 4.07
CA LEU A 14 6.27 -12.04 4.93
C LEU A 14 6.45 -11.18 6.16
N ALA A 15 7.61 -11.28 6.81
CA ALA A 15 7.88 -10.47 7.98
C ALA A 15 7.78 -8.99 7.63
N TYR A 16 8.39 -8.58 6.52
CA TYR A 16 8.32 -7.19 6.08
C TYR A 16 6.87 -6.74 5.89
N THR A 17 6.07 -7.55 5.18
CA THR A 17 4.68 -7.20 4.90
C THR A 17 3.88 -6.98 6.18
N PHE A 18 4.01 -7.89 7.15
CA PHE A 18 3.12 -7.88 8.31
C PHE A 18 3.64 -7.09 9.51
N MET A 19 4.83 -6.51 9.42
CA MET A 19 5.37 -5.70 10.51
C MET A 19 5.31 -4.20 10.24
N GLY A 20 4.71 -3.79 9.14
CA GLY A 20 4.55 -2.38 8.84
C GLY A 20 3.50 -1.74 9.74
N GLN A 21 3.75 -0.50 10.15
CA GLN A 21 2.85 0.21 11.06
C GLN A 21 1.55 0.66 10.39
N ASN A 22 1.58 0.82 9.07
CA ASN A 22 0.44 1.36 8.32
C ASN A 22 -0.38 0.27 7.65
N LEU A 23 -0.17 -0.98 8.04
CA LEU A 23 -0.95 -2.09 7.50
C LEU A 23 -2.36 -2.04 8.05
N VAL A 24 -3.34 -2.12 7.16
CA VAL A 24 -4.75 -2.25 7.56
C VAL A 24 -5.35 -3.46 6.85
N SER A 25 -6.40 -4.00 7.42
CA SER A 25 -7.14 -5.08 6.78
C SER A 25 -7.93 -4.53 5.60
N SER A 26 -8.35 -5.41 4.70
CA SER A 26 -9.18 -5.00 3.57
C SER A 26 -10.50 -4.40 4.05
N SER A 27 -11.10 -4.96 5.08
CA SER A 27 -12.36 -4.41 5.61
C SER A 27 -12.16 -3.03 6.22
N GLU A 28 -11.04 -2.82 6.92
CA GLU A 28 -10.74 -1.50 7.46
C GLU A 28 -10.48 -0.51 6.33
N ALA A 29 -9.74 -0.93 5.30
CA ALA A 29 -9.49 -0.07 4.15
C ALA A 29 -10.78 0.34 3.47
N LYS A 30 -11.72 -0.61 3.29
CA LYS A 30 -13.01 -0.31 2.68
C LYS A 30 -13.79 0.70 3.52
N ARG A 31 -13.73 0.56 4.84
CA ARG A 31 -14.38 1.49 5.76
C ARG A 31 -13.79 2.89 5.62
N LEU A 32 -12.47 2.99 5.58
CA LEU A 32 -11.79 4.28 5.45
C LEU A 32 -12.08 4.95 4.11
N ILE A 33 -12.19 4.16 3.05
CA ILE A 33 -12.59 4.69 1.74
C ILE A 33 -14.01 5.24 1.82
N LYS A 34 -14.92 4.46 2.38
CA LYS A 34 -16.33 4.85 2.47
C LYS A 34 -16.50 6.12 3.31
N GLU A 35 -15.74 6.25 4.38
CA GLU A 35 -15.82 7.42 5.26
C GLU A 35 -15.10 8.65 4.69
N GLY A 36 -14.44 8.51 3.56
CA GLY A 36 -13.74 9.62 2.94
C GLY A 36 -12.39 9.93 3.58
N LYS A 37 -11.88 9.05 4.44
CA LYS A 37 -10.56 9.23 5.05
C LYS A 37 -9.44 8.83 4.11
N ILE A 38 -9.70 7.85 3.23
CA ILE A 38 -8.78 7.56 2.13
C ILE A 38 -9.32 8.31 0.92
N LYS A 39 -8.49 9.17 0.37
CA LYS A 39 -8.86 10.05 -0.74
C LYS A 39 -8.36 9.54 -2.07
N LYS A 40 -7.35 8.68 -2.07
CA LYS A 40 -6.80 8.13 -3.30
C LYS A 40 -6.23 6.75 -3.05
N VAL A 41 -6.48 5.84 -3.98
CA VAL A 41 -5.92 4.49 -3.96
C VAL A 41 -4.85 4.43 -5.03
N ILE A 42 -3.69 3.86 -4.69
CA ILE A 42 -2.52 3.83 -5.57
C ILE A 42 -2.12 2.39 -5.82
N ASP A 43 -2.04 2.02 -7.09
CA ASP A 43 -1.55 0.71 -7.53
C ASP A 43 -0.06 0.84 -7.83
N VAL A 44 0.78 0.10 -7.11
CA VAL A 44 2.23 0.21 -7.26
C VAL A 44 2.84 -0.99 -7.98
N ARG A 45 1.97 -1.79 -8.64
CA ARG A 45 2.40 -2.95 -9.39
C ARG A 45 2.97 -2.55 -10.75
N THR A 46 3.44 -3.54 -11.50
CA THR A 46 3.94 -3.29 -12.86
C THR A 46 2.78 -2.90 -13.78
N ILE A 47 3.13 -2.31 -14.93
CA ILE A 47 2.11 -1.92 -15.91
C ILE A 47 1.35 -3.14 -16.43
N THR A 48 2.02 -4.28 -16.57
CA THR A 48 1.37 -5.50 -17.02
C THR A 48 0.31 -5.97 -16.01
N GLU A 49 0.67 -5.95 -14.73
CA GLU A 49 -0.28 -6.31 -13.68
C GLU A 49 -1.46 -5.34 -13.65
N TYR A 50 -1.17 -4.06 -13.73
CA TYR A 50 -2.20 -3.02 -13.72
C TYR A 50 -3.17 -3.19 -14.88
N ARG A 51 -2.67 -3.44 -16.07
CA ARG A 51 -3.52 -3.61 -17.25
C ARG A 51 -4.37 -4.86 -17.19
N ALA A 52 -3.91 -5.89 -16.49
CA ALA A 52 -4.69 -7.13 -16.35
C ALA A 52 -5.89 -6.94 -15.42
N GLY A 53 -5.95 -5.86 -14.67
CA GLY A 53 -7.05 -5.55 -13.78
C GLY A 53 -6.54 -4.74 -12.60
N HIS A 54 -7.33 -3.78 -12.15
CA HIS A 54 -6.92 -2.92 -11.03
C HIS A 54 -8.17 -2.36 -10.34
N TYR A 55 -7.96 -1.80 -9.17
CA TYR A 55 -9.03 -1.15 -8.44
C TYR A 55 -9.55 0.05 -9.23
N PRO A 56 -10.87 0.21 -9.39
CA PRO A 56 -11.42 1.34 -10.15
C PRO A 56 -10.92 2.66 -9.59
N ARG A 57 -10.48 3.54 -10.48
CA ARG A 57 -9.93 4.86 -10.15
C ARG A 57 -8.60 4.82 -9.41
N ALA A 58 -7.95 3.68 -9.33
CA ALA A 58 -6.61 3.65 -8.77
C ALA A 58 -5.66 4.43 -9.66
N LEU A 59 -4.78 5.21 -9.04
CA LEU A 59 -3.70 5.86 -9.76
C LEU A 59 -2.54 4.88 -9.84
N HIS A 60 -1.97 4.70 -11.02
CA HIS A 60 -0.88 3.76 -11.20
C HIS A 60 0.46 4.47 -11.07
N ILE A 61 1.20 4.13 -10.03
CA ILE A 61 2.57 4.59 -9.85
C ILE A 61 3.39 3.37 -9.44
N PRO A 62 4.10 2.74 -10.40
CA PRO A 62 4.93 1.58 -10.05
C PRO A 62 5.91 1.94 -8.95
N VAL A 63 6.14 0.98 -8.04
CA VAL A 63 6.92 1.27 -6.84
C VAL A 63 8.31 1.81 -7.16
N ASN A 64 8.92 1.33 -8.24
CA ASN A 64 10.26 1.77 -8.61
C ASN A 64 10.29 3.11 -9.33
N LYS A 65 9.14 3.73 -9.56
CA LYS A 65 9.05 5.04 -10.21
C LYS A 65 8.48 6.11 -9.29
N MET A 66 8.30 5.79 -8.03
CA MET A 66 7.69 6.70 -7.09
C MET A 66 8.71 7.71 -6.57
N ASP A 67 8.48 8.98 -6.89
CA ASP A 67 9.34 10.08 -6.48
C ASP A 67 8.50 11.36 -6.39
N GLU A 68 9.17 12.49 -6.18
CA GLU A 68 8.47 13.77 -6.06
C GLU A 68 7.65 14.10 -7.31
N LYS A 69 8.18 13.78 -8.48
CA LYS A 69 7.51 14.13 -9.73
C LYS A 69 6.27 13.31 -9.99
N THR A 70 6.35 12.01 -9.69
CA THR A 70 5.22 11.11 -9.96
C THR A 70 4.09 11.26 -8.96
N THR A 71 4.33 11.93 -7.84
CA THR A 71 3.36 12.06 -6.76
C THR A 71 2.77 13.47 -6.63
N THR A 72 3.04 14.37 -7.59
CA THR A 72 2.59 15.76 -7.48
C THR A 72 1.07 15.90 -7.45
N GLU A 73 0.35 14.97 -8.06
CA GLU A 73 -1.12 15.03 -8.13
C GLU A 73 -1.80 14.41 -6.94
N LEU A 74 -1.06 13.80 -6.02
CA LEU A 74 -1.66 13.12 -4.88
C LEU A 74 -2.11 14.10 -3.81
N PRO A 75 -3.24 13.82 -3.15
CA PRO A 75 -3.60 14.61 -1.97
C PRO A 75 -2.55 14.41 -0.88
N LYS A 76 -2.40 15.40 -0.02
CA LYS A 76 -1.34 15.39 0.98
C LYS A 76 -1.52 14.29 2.01
N LYS A 77 -2.74 13.81 2.23
CA LYS A 77 -2.99 12.75 3.20
C LYS A 77 -4.19 11.93 2.78
N GLY A 78 -4.28 10.72 3.33
CA GLY A 78 -5.39 9.83 3.04
C GLY A 78 -5.12 8.97 1.81
N LEU A 79 -4.02 8.24 1.81
CA LEU A 79 -3.63 7.39 0.68
C LEU A 79 -3.70 5.92 1.07
N LEU A 80 -4.14 5.09 0.16
CA LEU A 80 -4.10 3.63 0.32
C LEU A 80 -3.29 3.06 -0.83
N VAL A 81 -2.30 2.25 -0.49
CA VAL A 81 -1.39 1.66 -1.46
C VAL A 81 -1.62 0.16 -1.49
N TYR A 82 -1.62 -0.44 -2.67
CA TYR A 82 -1.72 -1.89 -2.78
C TYR A 82 -0.78 -2.43 -3.86
N CYS A 83 -0.36 -3.66 -3.66
CA CYS A 83 0.27 -4.48 -4.69
C CYS A 83 -0.49 -5.81 -4.73
N ASN A 84 0.17 -6.95 -4.65
CA ASN A 84 -0.55 -8.24 -4.59
C ASN A 84 -0.50 -8.88 -3.22
N THR A 85 0.65 -8.81 -2.55
CA THR A 85 0.85 -9.47 -1.26
C THR A 85 1.35 -8.54 -0.16
N GLY A 86 1.68 -7.30 -0.48
CA GLY A 86 1.96 -6.27 0.52
C GLY A 86 3.38 -5.77 0.60
N GLN A 87 4.38 -6.48 0.04
CA GLN A 87 5.78 -6.07 0.17
C GLN A 87 6.05 -4.75 -0.54
N ARG A 88 5.67 -4.69 -1.82
CA ARG A 88 5.86 -3.47 -2.61
C ARG A 88 5.01 -2.34 -2.06
N ALA A 89 3.80 -2.67 -1.59
CA ALA A 89 2.88 -1.67 -1.03
C ALA A 89 3.45 -1.05 0.24
N ARG A 90 4.03 -1.86 1.13
CA ARG A 90 4.65 -1.31 2.34
C ARG A 90 5.81 -0.40 1.99
N PHE A 91 6.68 -0.84 1.08
CA PHE A 91 7.81 -0.03 0.68
C PHE A 91 7.34 1.30 0.08
N ALA A 92 6.31 1.25 -0.76
CA ALA A 92 5.75 2.45 -1.36
C ALA A 92 5.13 3.37 -0.30
N ALA A 93 4.44 2.81 0.69
CA ALA A 93 3.87 3.60 1.78
C ALA A 93 4.97 4.33 2.55
N GLU A 94 6.07 3.65 2.83
CA GLU A 94 7.21 4.26 3.51
C GLU A 94 7.83 5.37 2.66
N THR A 95 7.94 5.14 1.35
CA THR A 95 8.45 6.16 0.43
C THR A 95 7.55 7.39 0.44
N LEU A 96 6.25 7.20 0.41
CA LEU A 96 5.32 8.32 0.45
C LEU A 96 5.45 9.11 1.75
N GLU A 97 5.62 8.42 2.87
CA GLU A 97 5.83 9.12 4.14
C GLU A 97 7.12 9.94 4.12
N GLU A 98 8.19 9.38 3.54
CA GLU A 98 9.44 10.12 3.40
C GLU A 98 9.28 11.35 2.51
N LEU A 99 8.37 11.29 1.54
CA LEU A 99 8.08 12.42 0.68
C LEU A 99 7.14 13.44 1.34
N GLY A 100 6.69 13.18 2.57
CA GLY A 100 5.90 14.12 3.32
C GLY A 100 4.40 13.88 3.35
N PHE A 101 3.93 12.77 2.77
CA PHE A 101 2.51 12.44 2.83
C PHE A 101 2.13 11.87 4.18
N GLU A 102 0.89 12.09 4.60
CA GLU A 102 0.38 11.65 5.89
C GLU A 102 -0.80 10.70 5.70
N ASP A 103 -1.10 9.93 6.76
CA ASP A 103 -2.22 8.97 6.72
C ASP A 103 -2.10 8.08 5.49
N VAL A 104 -0.98 7.40 5.39
CA VAL A 104 -0.67 6.51 4.28
C VAL A 104 -0.83 5.08 4.79
N TYR A 105 -1.70 4.31 4.15
CA TYR A 105 -2.01 2.93 4.54
C TYR A 105 -1.66 1.97 3.41
N TYR A 106 -1.48 0.70 3.75
CA TYR A 106 -1.35 -0.34 2.72
C TYR A 106 -2.07 -1.59 3.19
N ILE A 107 -2.42 -2.46 2.23
CA ILE A 107 -3.03 -3.75 2.53
C ILE A 107 -2.08 -4.86 2.08
N ALA A 108 -2.20 -6.02 2.73
CA ALA A 108 -1.43 -7.21 2.40
C ALA A 108 -2.34 -8.16 1.61
N GLY A 109 -2.80 -7.72 0.43
CA GLY A 109 -3.73 -8.53 -0.33
C GLY A 109 -3.98 -7.95 -1.72
N HIS A 110 -4.77 -8.68 -2.48
CA HIS A 110 -5.10 -8.33 -3.85
C HIS A 110 -6.18 -7.23 -3.86
N TYR A 111 -6.18 -6.41 -4.92
CA TYR A 111 -7.16 -5.31 -5.01
C TYR A 111 -8.60 -5.80 -4.99
N SER A 112 -8.85 -7.04 -5.41
CA SER A 112 -10.21 -7.57 -5.41
C SER A 112 -10.82 -7.59 -4.00
N SER A 113 -10.01 -7.61 -2.96
CA SER A 113 -10.50 -7.57 -1.59
C SER A 113 -11.09 -6.20 -1.23
N LEU A 114 -10.86 -5.20 -2.05
CA LEU A 114 -11.40 -3.85 -1.84
C LEU A 114 -12.72 -3.62 -2.58
N LEU A 115 -13.11 -4.55 -3.43
CA LEU A 115 -14.33 -4.41 -4.25
C LEU A 115 -15.59 -4.73 -3.48
#